data_9ee0bbbf89f7cb40b003880dd9acab34
#
_entry.id   9ee0bbbf89f7cb40b003880dd9acab34
#
_cell.length_a   1.000
_cell.length_b   1.000
_cell.length_c   1.000
_cell.angle_alpha   90.00
_cell.angle_beta   90.00
_cell.angle_gamma   90.00
#
_symmetry.space_group_name_H-M   'P 1'
#
loop_
_entity.id
_entity.type
_entity.pdbx_description
1 polymer ?
#
loop_
_entity_poly.entity_id
_entity_poly.type
_entity_poly.pdbx_seq_one_letter_code
_entity_poly.pdbx_strand_id
1 'polypeptide(L)'
;SLVGSEMCIRDRLITTAAQQLLAGKMTLAALRTEMTRLAKQLPEYDIVRAMYGVGETTAVQLMAEIGDVRRFPRRSSIVGFAGVDPAVDQSGKHSAKSVPTTKRGSPHLRKTLYQIVCTYLKKSPVDEPVYQFLDKKRSEGKPYFVYMTAAQNKFLRIYYARVKECLEAFDAQQDTSQR
;
A
#
# COMPACT_ATOMS: atom_id res chain seq x y z
N SER A 1 25.19 41.95 26.54
CA SER A 1 23.77 41.80 26.36
C SER A 1 23.42 40.35 25.97
N LEU A 2 23.00 39.58 26.95
CA LEU A 2 22.64 38.14 26.79
C LEU A 2 21.48 37.91 25.81
N VAL A 3 20.54 38.85 25.73
CA VAL A 3 19.35 38.73 24.84
C VAL A 3 19.71 38.69 23.35
N GLY A 4 20.73 39.41 22.92
CA GLY A 4 21.18 39.40 21.52
C GLY A 4 21.87 38.09 21.09
N SER A 5 22.57 37.42 22.03
CA SER A 5 23.23 36.15 21.76
C SER A 5 22.25 34.98 21.69
N GLU A 6 21.22 34.94 22.52
CA GLU A 6 20.18 33.92 22.51
C GLU A 6 19.30 34.01 21.26
N MET A 7 18.99 35.21 20.79
CA MET A 7 18.26 35.41 19.54
C MET A 7 19.09 34.92 18.31
N CYS A 8 20.38 35.21 18.30
CA CYS A 8 21.28 34.77 17.25
C CYS A 8 21.42 33.22 17.21
N ILE A 9 21.49 32.55 18.36
CA ILE A 9 21.56 31.10 18.48
C ILE A 9 20.26 30.46 17.95
N ARG A 10 19.12 31.00 18.35
CA ARG A 10 17.80 30.53 17.92
C ARG A 10 17.61 30.64 16.40
N ASP A 11 18.00 31.78 15.81
CA ASP A 11 17.92 32.02 14.38
C ASP A 11 18.83 31.09 13.61
N ARG A 12 20.04 30.79 14.10
CA ARG A 12 20.95 29.81 13.50
C ARG A 12 20.39 28.41 13.55
N LEU A 13 19.76 27.99 14.65
CA LEU A 13 19.11 26.68 14.76
C LEU A 13 17.94 26.54 13.79
N ILE A 14 17.09 27.56 13.67
CA ILE A 14 15.96 27.58 12.75
C ILE A 14 16.46 27.51 11.31
N THR A 15 17.48 28.30 10.95
CA THR A 15 18.06 28.30 9.61
C THR A 15 18.66 26.94 9.26
N THR A 16 19.40 26.33 10.20
CA THR A 16 19.99 25.01 10.02
C THR A 16 18.92 23.94 9.84
N ALA A 17 17.88 23.96 10.67
CA ALA A 17 16.76 23.01 10.56
C ALA A 17 16.02 23.19 9.23
N ALA A 18 15.78 24.41 8.76
CA ALA A 18 15.16 24.68 7.47
C ALA A 18 16.01 24.16 6.30
N GLN A 19 17.31 24.36 6.34
CA GLN A 19 18.24 23.85 5.33
C GLN A 19 18.23 22.31 5.28
N GLN A 20 18.25 21.64 6.44
CA GLN A 20 18.16 20.18 6.51
C GLN A 20 16.84 19.65 5.95
N LEU A 21 15.72 20.30 6.25
CA LEU A 21 14.41 19.96 5.71
C LEU A 21 14.36 20.12 4.19
N LEU A 22 14.93 21.21 3.66
CA LEU A 22 14.99 21.42 2.21
C LEU A 22 15.86 20.36 1.52
N ALA A 23 17.06 20.09 2.06
CA ALA A 23 17.94 19.04 1.52
C ALA A 23 17.23 17.66 1.57
N GLY A 24 16.58 17.32 2.66
CA GLY A 24 15.79 16.08 2.79
C GLY A 24 14.66 15.99 1.77
N LYS A 25 13.94 17.09 1.51
CA LYS A 25 12.90 17.13 0.48
C LYS A 25 13.45 16.89 -0.92
N MET A 26 14.59 17.50 -1.26
CA MET A 26 15.24 17.31 -2.56
C MET A 26 15.71 15.87 -2.75
N THR A 27 16.35 15.29 -1.74
CA THR A 27 16.76 13.87 -1.75
C THR A 27 15.56 12.95 -1.93
N LEU A 28 14.48 13.19 -1.21
CA LEU A 28 13.24 12.39 -1.32
C LEU A 28 12.61 12.49 -2.71
N ALA A 29 12.63 13.68 -3.32
CA ALA A 29 12.12 13.89 -4.68
C ALA A 29 12.98 13.12 -5.70
N ALA A 30 14.29 13.18 -5.60
CA ALA A 30 15.22 12.46 -6.47
C ALA A 30 15.02 10.92 -6.35
N LEU A 31 14.93 10.40 -5.13
CA LEU A 31 14.66 8.98 -4.87
C LEU A 31 13.32 8.53 -5.47
N ARG A 32 12.26 9.32 -5.31
CA ARG A 32 10.95 9.00 -5.91
C ARG A 32 11.00 8.94 -7.43
N THR A 33 11.71 9.88 -8.05
CA THR A 33 11.91 9.89 -9.51
C THR A 33 12.61 8.63 -9.97
N GLU A 34 13.69 8.25 -9.29
CA GLU A 34 14.46 7.07 -9.65
C GLU A 34 13.66 5.77 -9.40
N MET A 35 12.97 5.66 -8.29
CA MET A 35 12.07 4.53 -8.01
C MET A 35 10.99 4.39 -9.10
N THR A 36 10.41 5.52 -9.54
CA THR A 36 9.42 5.51 -10.62
C THR A 36 10.03 5.08 -11.95
N ARG A 37 11.26 5.55 -12.25
CA ARG A 37 11.98 5.16 -13.46
C ARG A 37 12.24 3.64 -13.49
N LEU A 38 12.68 3.07 -12.38
CA LEU A 38 12.90 1.63 -12.25
C LEU A 38 11.61 0.83 -12.31
N ALA A 39 10.56 1.28 -11.63
CA ALA A 39 9.27 0.59 -11.62
C ALA A 39 8.65 0.51 -13.03
N LYS A 40 8.80 1.56 -13.85
CA LYS A 40 8.32 1.57 -15.25
C LYS A 40 8.97 0.53 -16.16
N GLN A 41 10.09 -0.05 -15.75
CA GLN A 41 10.76 -1.13 -16.49
C GLN A 41 10.20 -2.51 -16.16
N LEU A 42 9.37 -2.62 -15.12
CA LEU A 42 8.79 -3.89 -14.70
C LEU A 42 7.50 -4.18 -15.48
N PRO A 43 7.30 -5.43 -15.94
CA PRO A 43 6.18 -5.79 -16.81
C PRO A 43 4.81 -5.57 -16.15
N GLU A 44 4.72 -5.65 -14.83
CA GLU A 44 3.48 -5.47 -14.09
C GLU A 44 3.12 -4.00 -13.79
N TYR A 45 4.00 -3.05 -14.09
CA TYR A 45 3.79 -1.64 -13.73
C TYR A 45 2.48 -1.06 -14.26
N ASP A 46 2.20 -1.27 -15.55
CA ASP A 46 1.02 -0.70 -16.20
C ASP A 46 -0.27 -1.30 -15.65
N ILE A 47 -0.28 -2.59 -15.34
CA ILE A 47 -1.43 -3.28 -14.72
C ILE A 47 -1.68 -2.75 -13.31
N VAL A 48 -0.62 -2.57 -12.52
CA VAL A 48 -0.73 -2.01 -11.17
C VAL A 48 -1.23 -0.56 -11.24
N ARG A 49 -0.69 0.23 -12.16
CA ARG A 49 -1.07 1.62 -12.36
C ARG A 49 -2.50 1.80 -12.83
N ALA A 50 -3.02 0.84 -13.61
CA ALA A 50 -4.40 0.84 -14.11
C ALA A 50 -5.44 0.46 -13.03
N MET A 51 -5.01 -0.05 -11.88
CA MET A 51 -5.94 -0.35 -10.78
C MET A 51 -6.52 0.93 -10.20
N TYR A 52 -7.84 0.93 -9.97
CA TYR A 52 -8.51 2.10 -9.40
C TYR A 52 -7.93 2.49 -8.05
N GLY A 53 -7.79 3.79 -7.83
CA GLY A 53 -7.21 4.33 -6.58
C GLY A 53 -5.67 4.28 -6.50
N VAL A 54 -5.01 3.71 -7.52
CA VAL A 54 -3.56 3.60 -7.57
C VAL A 54 -2.97 4.70 -8.45
N GLY A 55 -2.33 5.68 -7.82
CA GLY A 55 -1.54 6.72 -8.49
C GLY A 55 -0.11 6.25 -8.79
N GLU A 56 0.67 7.05 -9.53
CA GLU A 56 2.06 6.72 -9.89
C GLU A 56 2.90 6.39 -8.64
N THR A 57 2.92 7.28 -7.65
CA THR A 57 3.65 7.07 -6.40
C THR A 57 3.15 5.83 -5.64
N THR A 58 1.84 5.61 -5.64
CA THR A 58 1.23 4.48 -4.93
C THR A 58 1.55 3.15 -5.60
N ALA A 59 1.58 3.12 -6.95
CA ALA A 59 2.00 1.94 -7.70
C ALA A 59 3.43 1.53 -7.34
N VAL A 60 4.35 2.49 -7.40
CA VAL A 60 5.76 2.26 -7.04
C VAL A 60 5.90 1.75 -5.60
N GLN A 61 5.17 2.34 -4.66
CA GLN A 61 5.18 1.90 -3.26
C GLN A 61 4.64 0.47 -3.10
N LEU A 62 3.53 0.13 -3.76
CA LEU A 62 2.97 -1.23 -3.73
C LEU A 62 3.98 -2.25 -4.26
N MET A 63 4.57 -1.97 -5.42
CA MET A 63 5.53 -2.86 -6.06
C MET A 63 6.80 -3.02 -5.21
N ALA A 64 7.32 -1.93 -4.65
CA ALA A 64 8.51 -1.97 -3.80
C ALA A 64 8.28 -2.76 -2.49
N GLU A 65 7.10 -2.60 -1.86
CA GLU A 65 6.77 -3.29 -0.60
C GLU A 65 6.42 -4.78 -0.81
N ILE A 66 5.70 -5.09 -1.87
CA ILE A 66 5.25 -6.45 -2.15
C ILE A 66 6.36 -7.26 -2.83
N GLY A 67 7.12 -6.65 -3.75
CA GLY A 67 8.08 -7.36 -4.60
C GLY A 67 7.38 -8.36 -5.52
N ASP A 68 8.06 -9.43 -5.89
CA ASP A 68 7.51 -10.46 -6.76
C ASP A 68 6.35 -11.21 -6.10
N VAL A 69 5.16 -11.12 -6.69
CA VAL A 69 3.97 -11.79 -6.14
C VAL A 69 4.05 -13.31 -6.22
N ARG A 70 4.89 -13.89 -7.10
CA ARG A 70 5.07 -15.34 -7.26
C ARG A 70 5.67 -16.00 -6.02
N ARG A 71 6.35 -15.22 -5.16
CA ARG A 71 6.83 -15.69 -3.86
C ARG A 71 5.71 -16.07 -2.88
N PHE A 72 4.48 -15.61 -3.14
CA PHE A 72 3.33 -15.94 -2.31
C PHE A 72 2.57 -17.13 -2.90
N PRO A 73 2.49 -18.27 -2.19
CA PRO A 73 1.83 -19.47 -2.73
C PRO A 73 0.31 -19.31 -2.87
N ARG A 74 -0.31 -18.40 -2.11
CA ARG A 74 -1.76 -18.20 -2.09
C ARG A 74 -2.12 -16.72 -1.94
N ARG A 75 -3.32 -16.34 -2.39
CA ARG A 75 -3.89 -14.99 -2.19
C ARG A 75 -4.01 -14.58 -0.71
N SER A 76 -4.14 -15.53 0.20
CA SER A 76 -4.16 -15.26 1.64
C SER A 76 -2.76 -14.92 2.19
N SER A 77 -1.70 -15.41 1.57
CA SER A 77 -0.33 -15.17 2.03
C SER A 77 0.07 -13.70 1.89
N ILE A 78 -0.33 -13.02 0.80
CA ILE A 78 -0.08 -11.58 0.64
C ILE A 78 -0.88 -10.74 1.65
N VAL A 79 -2.07 -11.21 2.04
CA VAL A 79 -2.90 -10.55 3.06
C VAL A 79 -2.25 -10.64 4.43
N GLY A 80 -1.73 -11.82 4.80
CA GLY A 80 -0.94 -12.03 6.02
C GLY A 80 0.36 -11.23 6.02
N PHE A 81 1.03 -11.14 4.85
CA PHE A 81 2.23 -10.32 4.68
C PHE A 81 1.95 -8.83 4.92
N ALA A 82 0.80 -8.32 4.51
CA ALA A 82 0.36 -6.97 4.81
C ALA A 82 -0.10 -6.82 6.27
N GLY A 83 -0.43 -7.90 6.96
CA GLY A 83 -0.96 -7.90 8.33
C GLY A 83 -2.34 -7.26 8.44
N VAL A 84 -3.16 -7.41 7.38
CA VAL A 84 -4.57 -6.97 7.34
C VAL A 84 -5.54 -8.14 7.46
N ASP A 85 -5.03 -9.33 7.76
CA ASP A 85 -5.82 -10.51 8.12
C ASP A 85 -6.35 -10.39 9.55
N PRO A 86 -7.52 -10.98 9.86
CA PRO A 86 -8.03 -11.04 11.22
C PRO A 86 -7.09 -11.88 12.09
N ALA A 87 -6.81 -11.44 13.31
CA ALA A 87 -6.10 -12.25 14.29
C ALA A 87 -6.96 -13.47 14.64
N VAL A 88 -6.30 -14.58 14.93
CA VAL A 88 -6.97 -15.77 15.44
C VAL A 88 -7.06 -15.65 16.96
N ASP A 89 -8.27 -15.50 17.45
CA ASP A 89 -8.55 -15.52 18.89
C ASP A 89 -9.53 -16.67 19.16
N GLN A 90 -8.97 -17.88 19.22
CA GLN A 90 -9.68 -19.11 19.51
C GLN A 90 -8.96 -19.81 20.67
N SER A 91 -9.63 -19.88 21.80
CA SER A 91 -9.19 -20.63 22.97
C SER A 91 -10.28 -21.65 23.34
N GLY A 92 -10.06 -22.92 22.98
CA GLY A 92 -11.01 -23.98 23.24
C GLY A 92 -12.41 -23.73 22.63
N LYS A 93 -13.44 -23.61 23.46
CA LYS A 93 -14.83 -23.34 23.04
C LYS A 93 -15.16 -21.86 22.86
N HIS A 94 -14.20 -20.96 23.12
CA HIS A 94 -14.41 -19.52 23.03
C HIS A 94 -13.98 -19.00 21.64
N SER A 95 -14.93 -18.41 20.93
CA SER A 95 -14.67 -17.70 19.66
C SER A 95 -15.09 -16.25 19.84
N ALA A 96 -14.12 -15.33 19.77
CA ALA A 96 -14.41 -13.91 19.89
C ALA A 96 -15.25 -13.40 18.70
N LYS A 97 -16.31 -12.64 18.99
CA LYS A 97 -17.20 -12.06 17.97
C LYS A 97 -16.50 -10.98 17.12
N SER A 98 -15.43 -10.39 17.62
CA SER A 98 -14.64 -9.38 16.93
C SER A 98 -13.18 -9.55 17.29
N VAL A 99 -12.33 -9.68 16.27
CA VAL A 99 -10.88 -9.82 16.44
C VAL A 99 -10.18 -8.67 15.71
N PRO A 100 -9.12 -8.08 16.30
CA PRO A 100 -8.31 -7.08 15.63
C PRO A 100 -7.55 -7.71 14.45
N THR A 101 -6.97 -6.89 13.60
CA THR A 101 -6.02 -7.35 12.57
C THR A 101 -4.69 -7.74 13.20
N THR A 102 -3.99 -8.71 12.61
CA THR A 102 -2.71 -9.23 13.14
C THR A 102 -1.64 -8.17 13.25
N LYS A 103 -1.61 -7.19 12.34
CA LYS A 103 -0.61 -6.12 12.22
C LYS A 103 0.85 -6.62 12.16
N ARG A 104 1.07 -7.93 11.95
CA ARG A 104 2.41 -8.56 11.92
C ARG A 104 3.23 -8.24 10.67
N GLY A 105 2.57 -7.70 9.63
CA GLY A 105 3.21 -7.37 8.36
C GLY A 105 3.71 -5.93 8.26
N SER A 106 4.08 -5.51 7.02
CA SER A 106 4.62 -4.18 6.74
C SER A 106 3.65 -3.05 7.12
N PRO A 107 4.02 -2.11 8.01
CA PRO A 107 3.21 -0.94 8.31
C PRO A 107 3.12 0.02 7.13
N HIS A 108 4.14 0.06 6.27
CA HIS A 108 4.17 0.91 5.08
C HIS A 108 3.17 0.42 4.04
N LEU A 109 3.12 -0.88 3.80
CA LEU A 109 2.12 -1.49 2.92
C LEU A 109 0.70 -1.25 3.44
N ARG A 110 0.44 -1.42 4.73
CA ARG A 110 -0.88 -1.13 5.33
C ARG A 110 -1.29 0.33 5.15
N LYS A 111 -0.35 1.28 5.34
CA LYS A 111 -0.60 2.70 5.09
C LYS A 111 -0.99 2.96 3.64
N THR A 112 -0.25 2.39 2.69
CA THR A 112 -0.51 2.52 1.26
C THR A 112 -1.89 1.96 0.89
N LEU A 113 -2.22 0.77 1.38
CA LEU A 113 -3.54 0.15 1.20
C LEU A 113 -4.67 1.00 1.80
N TYR A 114 -4.47 1.55 2.98
CA TYR A 114 -5.43 2.45 3.59
C TYR A 114 -5.69 3.69 2.73
N GLN A 115 -4.64 4.31 2.18
CA GLN A 115 -4.76 5.47 1.28
C GLN A 115 -5.54 5.13 0.00
N ILE A 116 -5.30 3.94 -0.58
CA ILE A 116 -6.05 3.45 -1.74
C ILE A 116 -7.53 3.31 -1.38
N VAL A 117 -7.86 2.64 -0.28
CA VAL A 117 -9.25 2.45 0.13
C VAL A 117 -9.94 3.77 0.50
N CYS A 118 -9.22 4.74 1.06
CA CYS A 118 -9.74 6.10 1.24
C CYS A 118 -10.14 6.76 -0.08
N THR A 119 -9.44 6.45 -1.19
CA THR A 119 -9.80 6.96 -2.51
C THR A 119 -11.12 6.35 -2.99
N TYR A 120 -11.35 5.05 -2.75
CA TYR A 120 -12.65 4.42 -3.03
C TYR A 120 -13.79 5.06 -2.24
N LEU A 121 -13.60 5.35 -0.95
CA LEU A 121 -14.61 6.05 -0.14
C LEU A 121 -14.93 7.45 -0.65
N LYS A 122 -13.91 8.21 -1.05
CA LYS A 122 -14.07 9.59 -1.52
C LYS A 122 -14.72 9.68 -2.89
N LYS A 123 -14.45 8.74 -3.79
CA LYS A 123 -14.87 8.78 -5.19
C LYS A 123 -16.10 7.92 -5.48
N SER A 124 -16.40 6.96 -4.59
CA SER A 124 -17.56 6.05 -4.69
C SER A 124 -17.76 5.42 -6.08
N PRO A 125 -16.75 4.76 -6.66
CA PRO A 125 -16.84 4.19 -8.00
C PRO A 125 -17.73 2.93 -7.97
N VAL A 126 -18.98 3.08 -8.34
CA VAL A 126 -20.02 2.04 -8.22
C VAL A 126 -19.73 0.77 -9.03
N ASP A 127 -18.98 0.87 -10.12
CA ASP A 127 -18.62 -0.26 -10.99
C ASP A 127 -17.40 -1.05 -10.50
N GLU A 128 -16.70 -0.55 -9.47
CA GLU A 128 -15.47 -1.16 -8.98
C GLU A 128 -15.74 -2.24 -7.91
N PRO A 129 -15.24 -3.48 -8.11
CA PRO A 129 -15.51 -4.61 -7.21
C PRO A 129 -15.07 -4.39 -5.76
N VAL A 130 -14.02 -3.56 -5.55
CA VAL A 130 -13.54 -3.23 -4.21
C VAL A 130 -14.51 -2.29 -3.52
N TYR A 131 -15.03 -1.30 -4.23
CA TYR A 131 -16.01 -0.37 -3.69
C TYR A 131 -17.35 -1.07 -3.40
N GLN A 132 -17.84 -1.88 -4.32
CA GLN A 132 -19.06 -2.68 -4.12
C GLN A 132 -18.98 -3.54 -2.85
N PHE A 133 -17.82 -4.18 -2.65
CA PHE A 133 -17.60 -4.98 -1.44
C PHE A 133 -17.52 -4.12 -0.17
N LEU A 134 -16.87 -2.97 -0.24
CA LEU A 134 -16.77 -2.00 0.84
C LEU A 134 -18.16 -1.49 1.24
N ASP A 135 -18.94 -1.04 0.25
CA ASP A 135 -20.26 -0.47 0.45
C ASP A 135 -21.25 -1.50 1.00
N LYS A 136 -21.20 -2.74 0.49
CA LYS A 136 -21.93 -3.87 1.07
C LYS A 136 -21.62 -4.03 2.56
N LYS A 137 -20.35 -4.03 2.96
CA LYS A 137 -19.96 -4.17 4.36
C LYS A 137 -20.40 -2.98 5.22
N ARG A 138 -20.38 -1.79 4.65
CA ARG A 138 -20.91 -0.57 5.28
C ARG A 138 -22.42 -0.65 5.48
N SER A 139 -23.15 -1.10 4.47
CA SER A 139 -24.62 -1.29 4.52
C SER A 139 -25.06 -2.37 5.51
N GLU A 140 -24.18 -3.38 5.75
CA GLU A 140 -24.37 -4.39 6.81
C GLU A 140 -24.16 -3.81 8.23
N GLY A 141 -23.93 -2.50 8.38
CA GLY A 141 -23.72 -1.85 9.68
C GLY A 141 -22.35 -2.16 10.32
N LYS A 142 -21.37 -2.64 9.56
CA LYS A 142 -20.03 -2.92 10.11
C LYS A 142 -19.33 -1.64 10.51
N PRO A 143 -18.55 -1.64 11.61
CA PRO A 143 -17.74 -0.49 12.03
C PRO A 143 -16.72 -0.06 10.96
N TYR A 144 -16.36 1.22 10.98
CA TYR A 144 -15.47 1.85 10.00
C TYR A 144 -14.20 1.02 9.71
N PHE A 145 -13.45 0.67 10.73
CA PHE A 145 -12.20 -0.08 10.52
C PHE A 145 -12.41 -1.50 9.99
N VAL A 146 -13.56 -2.09 10.25
CA VAL A 146 -13.89 -3.45 9.77
C VAL A 146 -14.11 -3.43 8.25
N TYR A 147 -14.95 -2.53 7.74
CA TYR A 147 -15.17 -2.47 6.29
C TYR A 147 -13.95 -1.93 5.53
N MET A 148 -13.16 -1.01 6.13
CA MET A 148 -11.90 -0.54 5.55
C MET A 148 -10.89 -1.68 5.40
N THR A 149 -10.69 -2.48 6.44
CA THR A 149 -9.79 -3.63 6.39
C THR A 149 -10.27 -4.71 5.42
N ALA A 150 -11.58 -4.97 5.39
CA ALA A 150 -12.17 -5.89 4.44
C ALA A 150 -11.94 -5.47 2.98
N ALA A 151 -12.05 -4.16 2.71
CA ALA A 151 -11.74 -3.60 1.39
C ALA A 151 -10.25 -3.71 1.02
N GLN A 152 -9.33 -3.47 1.96
CA GLN A 152 -7.89 -3.69 1.77
C GLN A 152 -7.60 -5.15 1.42
N ASN A 153 -8.20 -6.09 2.12
CA ASN A 153 -8.13 -7.52 1.83
C ASN A 153 -8.62 -7.85 0.41
N LYS A 154 -9.77 -7.30 0.02
CA LYS A 154 -10.35 -7.50 -1.32
C LYS A 154 -9.42 -6.94 -2.39
N PHE A 155 -8.88 -5.73 -2.18
CA PHE A 155 -7.91 -5.10 -3.09
C PHE A 155 -6.66 -5.98 -3.28
N LEU A 156 -6.02 -6.43 -2.21
CA LEU A 156 -4.82 -7.26 -2.28
C LEU A 156 -5.05 -8.59 -3.03
N ARG A 157 -6.22 -9.19 -2.87
CA ARG A 157 -6.57 -10.43 -3.60
C ARG A 157 -6.72 -10.19 -5.10
N ILE A 158 -7.26 -9.03 -5.49
CA ILE A 158 -7.37 -8.62 -6.89
C ILE A 158 -5.98 -8.27 -7.44
N TYR A 159 -5.20 -7.49 -6.69
CA TYR A 159 -3.81 -7.18 -7.02
C TYR A 159 -3.01 -8.45 -7.31
N TYR A 160 -3.01 -9.40 -6.37
CA TYR A 160 -2.31 -10.67 -6.53
C TYR A 160 -2.71 -11.41 -7.81
N ALA A 161 -4.00 -11.50 -8.10
CA ALA A 161 -4.48 -12.22 -9.26
C ALA A 161 -4.02 -11.56 -10.56
N ARG A 162 -4.23 -10.24 -10.70
CA ARG A 162 -3.88 -9.48 -11.91
C ARG A 162 -2.38 -9.46 -12.18
N VAL A 163 -1.56 -9.22 -11.14
CA VAL A 163 -0.11 -9.14 -11.29
C VAL A 163 0.48 -10.51 -11.56
N LYS A 164 -0.02 -11.56 -10.90
CA LYS A 164 0.44 -12.93 -11.15
C LYS A 164 0.15 -13.37 -12.60
N GLU A 165 -1.06 -13.13 -13.09
CA GLU A 165 -1.46 -13.42 -14.47
C GLU A 165 -0.58 -12.68 -15.49
N CYS A 166 -0.27 -11.40 -15.22
CA CYS A 166 0.62 -10.62 -16.06
C CYS A 166 2.03 -11.20 -16.13
N LEU A 167 2.61 -11.55 -14.98
CA LEU A 167 3.95 -12.10 -14.94
C LEU A 167 4.03 -13.49 -15.59
N GLU A 168 3.03 -14.33 -15.38
CA GLU A 168 2.95 -15.66 -16.05
C GLU A 168 2.83 -15.52 -17.57
N ALA A 169 2.05 -14.56 -18.06
CA ALA A 169 1.95 -14.27 -19.49
C ALA A 169 3.26 -13.71 -20.07
N PHE A 170 3.96 -12.86 -19.33
CA PHE A 170 5.25 -12.32 -19.73
C PHE A 170 6.33 -13.41 -19.85
N ASP A 171 6.41 -14.30 -18.85
CA ASP A 171 7.35 -15.43 -18.86
C ASP A 171 7.09 -16.36 -20.05
N ALA A 172 5.83 -16.68 -20.35
CA ALA A 172 5.44 -17.52 -21.49
C ALA A 172 5.83 -16.91 -22.85
N GLN A 173 5.76 -15.58 -22.97
CA GLN A 173 6.20 -14.89 -24.20
C GLN A 173 7.72 -14.92 -24.39
N GLN A 174 8.49 -14.81 -23.30
CA GLN A 174 9.95 -14.90 -23.36
C GLN A 174 10.43 -16.30 -23.76
N ASP A 175 9.80 -17.35 -23.22
CA ASP A 175 10.13 -18.74 -23.56
C ASP A 175 9.85 -19.05 -25.04
N THR A 176 8.82 -18.41 -25.62
CA THR A 176 8.48 -18.57 -27.05
C THR A 176 9.48 -17.84 -27.96
N SER A 177 10.04 -16.72 -27.49
CA SER A 177 11.01 -15.91 -28.27
C SER A 177 12.44 -16.48 -28.27
N GLN A 178 12.74 -17.44 -27.41
CA GLN A 178 14.05 -18.08 -27.29
C GLN A 178 14.12 -19.45 -28.02
N ARG A 179 13.03 -19.89 -28.62
CA ARG A 179 12.95 -21.09 -29.44
C ARG A 179 12.93 -20.77 -30.93
#